data_602c7e7bed47310c51dc73811044b199
#
_entry.id   602c7e7bed47310c51dc73811044b199
#
_cell.length_a   1.000
_cell.length_b   1.000
_cell.length_c   1.000
_cell.angle_alpha   90.00
_cell.angle_beta   90.00
_cell.angle_gamma   90.00
#
_symmetry.space_group_name_H-M   'P 1'
#
loop_
_entity.id
_entity.type
_entity.pdbx_description
1 polymer ?
#
loop_
_entity_poly.entity_id
_entity_poly.type
_entity_poly.pdbx_seq_one_letter_code
_entity_poly.pdbx_strand_id
1 'polypeptide(L)'
;SSFPFKAIQWCLEYANITIDEVDMVCWYENPNDKFERVKQTIGSKYGPLKSFFPKWRRFIKRWNETEGNLEGILESIGYTGEILYTLHHHSHLALSYYTSPFDKAIGLSVDGVGESHTIYAAMCDENGFHKIQTLHFPHSLGLVYSAFTAYLGFKPNEGEYKVMGLAPYGESQTYHSIFDKIAHIGDDIDIIKINQKYFTYKTSETDMFNQKLIDLIGFPPRFKDEPIEQHHKDLAASLQRWYESMLYFIINRVINIWECDNLVLGGGCAYNGTANGKIKIYTSIKNVWIPFAPSDSGSAIGACLYHYHQTFGNPKVKGGDNQSPYLGEEWTNPELLKI
;
A
#
# COMPACT_ATOMS: atom_id res chain seq x y z
N SER A 1 9.42 -4.86 -11.54
CA SER A 1 10.11 -5.80 -10.65
C SER A 1 10.14 -7.17 -11.31
N SER A 2 11.21 -7.92 -11.11
CA SER A 2 11.32 -9.31 -11.57
C SER A 2 10.64 -10.22 -10.55
N PHE A 3 10.20 -11.41 -11.00
CA PHE A 3 9.66 -12.44 -10.11
C PHE A 3 10.71 -12.86 -9.06
N PRO A 4 10.34 -13.13 -7.80
CA PRO A 4 11.29 -13.27 -6.69
C PRO A 4 11.93 -14.66 -6.58
N PHE A 5 12.48 -15.19 -7.67
CA PHE A 5 13.08 -16.53 -7.72
C PHE A 5 14.12 -16.79 -6.62
N LYS A 6 15.00 -15.82 -6.36
CA LYS A 6 16.04 -15.95 -5.32
C LYS A 6 15.47 -16.06 -3.92
N ALA A 7 14.39 -15.32 -3.63
CA ALA A 7 13.74 -15.40 -2.32
C ALA A 7 13.02 -16.74 -2.14
N ILE A 8 12.38 -17.26 -3.19
CA ILE A 8 11.73 -18.58 -3.18
C ILE A 8 12.80 -19.65 -2.92
N GLN A 9 13.89 -19.63 -3.69
CA GLN A 9 15.00 -20.58 -3.51
C GLN A 9 15.55 -20.54 -2.09
N TRP A 10 15.82 -19.34 -1.57
CA TRP A 10 16.32 -19.19 -0.19
C TRP A 10 15.35 -19.75 0.85
N CYS A 11 14.04 -19.52 0.70
CA CYS A 11 13.04 -20.05 1.62
C CYS A 11 13.00 -21.60 1.61
N LEU A 12 13.09 -22.20 0.42
CA LEU A 12 13.13 -23.66 0.26
C LEU A 12 14.39 -24.26 0.89
N GLU A 13 15.54 -23.66 0.64
CA GLU A 13 16.84 -24.06 1.24
C GLU A 13 16.81 -23.92 2.77
N TYR A 14 16.27 -22.79 3.30
CA TYR A 14 16.14 -22.58 4.73
C TYR A 14 15.21 -23.58 5.41
N ALA A 15 14.11 -23.94 4.77
CA ALA A 15 13.18 -24.95 5.24
C ALA A 15 13.68 -26.39 5.01
N ASN A 16 14.75 -26.57 4.24
CA ASN A 16 15.28 -27.86 3.80
C ASN A 16 14.22 -28.75 3.13
N ILE A 17 13.44 -28.12 2.22
CA ILE A 17 12.44 -28.78 1.39
C ILE A 17 12.66 -28.45 -0.09
N THR A 18 12.05 -29.25 -0.95
CA THR A 18 12.01 -29.02 -2.40
C THR A 18 10.68 -28.39 -2.82
N ILE A 19 10.59 -27.87 -4.04
CA ILE A 19 9.39 -27.17 -4.52
C ILE A 19 8.17 -28.09 -4.64
N ASP A 20 8.38 -29.36 -4.90
CA ASP A 20 7.35 -30.41 -4.99
C ASP A 20 6.79 -30.83 -3.62
N GLU A 21 7.46 -30.47 -2.53
CA GLU A 21 6.98 -30.64 -1.15
C GLU A 21 6.15 -29.44 -0.64
N VAL A 22 5.99 -28.40 -1.46
CA VAL A 22 5.16 -27.23 -1.13
C VAL A 22 3.69 -27.56 -1.40
N ASP A 23 2.86 -27.60 -0.37
CA ASP A 23 1.44 -27.92 -0.46
C ASP A 23 0.66 -26.91 -1.31
N MET A 24 0.94 -25.59 -1.13
CA MET A 24 0.25 -24.53 -1.85
C MET A 24 1.06 -23.25 -1.93
N VAL A 25 0.79 -22.45 -2.95
CA VAL A 25 1.31 -21.09 -3.12
C VAL A 25 0.21 -20.08 -2.86
N CYS A 26 0.46 -19.12 -1.97
CA CYS A 26 -0.46 -18.02 -1.70
C CYS A 26 0.02 -16.74 -2.41
N TRP A 27 -0.85 -16.16 -3.25
CA TRP A 27 -0.55 -14.92 -3.96
C TRP A 27 -1.32 -13.74 -3.33
N TYR A 28 -0.66 -12.61 -3.16
CA TYR A 28 -1.10 -11.49 -2.32
C TYR A 28 -2.11 -10.54 -2.95
N GLU A 29 -2.56 -10.78 -4.19
CA GLU A 29 -3.62 -10.02 -4.86
C GLU A 29 -4.37 -10.91 -5.86
N ASN A 30 -5.61 -10.52 -6.22
CA ASN A 30 -6.36 -11.20 -7.26
C ASN A 30 -6.00 -10.60 -8.64
N PRO A 31 -5.29 -11.34 -9.51
CA PRO A 31 -4.87 -10.82 -10.80
C PRO A 31 -6.04 -10.49 -11.72
N ASN A 32 -7.15 -11.24 -11.67
CA ASN A 32 -8.31 -10.98 -12.51
C ASN A 32 -8.99 -9.65 -12.15
N ASP A 33 -9.20 -9.38 -10.86
CA ASP A 33 -9.81 -8.14 -10.39
C ASP A 33 -8.93 -6.93 -10.71
N LYS A 34 -7.62 -7.07 -10.56
CA LYS A 34 -6.63 -6.06 -10.97
C LYS A 34 -6.70 -5.80 -12.47
N PHE A 35 -6.76 -6.85 -13.28
CA PHE A 35 -6.87 -6.75 -14.74
C PHE A 35 -8.14 -6.00 -15.15
N GLU A 36 -9.30 -6.35 -14.59
CA GLU A 36 -10.57 -5.68 -14.87
C GLU A 36 -10.55 -4.19 -14.46
N ARG A 37 -9.97 -3.83 -13.32
CA ARG A 37 -9.78 -2.44 -12.95
C ARG A 37 -8.95 -1.67 -13.98
N VAL A 38 -7.80 -2.24 -14.39
CA VAL A 38 -6.92 -1.59 -15.38
C VAL A 38 -7.64 -1.44 -16.71
N LYS A 39 -8.35 -2.47 -17.16
CA LYS A 39 -9.15 -2.47 -18.39
C LYS A 39 -10.23 -1.39 -18.36
N GLN A 40 -10.99 -1.28 -17.28
CA GLN A 40 -12.01 -0.23 -17.09
C GLN A 40 -11.38 1.17 -17.08
N THR A 41 -10.25 1.32 -16.40
CA THR A 41 -9.54 2.60 -16.31
C THR A 41 -9.01 3.06 -17.66
N ILE A 42 -8.41 2.15 -18.43
CA ILE A 42 -7.92 2.42 -19.78
C ILE A 42 -9.10 2.65 -20.75
N GLY A 43 -10.17 1.86 -20.63
CA GLY A 43 -11.34 1.94 -21.50
C GLY A 43 -12.19 3.20 -21.32
N SER A 44 -12.28 3.73 -20.11
CA SER A 44 -13.17 4.88 -19.81
C SER A 44 -12.71 6.22 -20.36
N LYS A 45 -11.46 6.37 -20.81
CA LYS A 45 -10.86 7.65 -21.20
C LYS A 45 -10.46 7.78 -22.66
N TYR A 46 -10.33 6.69 -23.37
CA TYR A 46 -9.84 6.77 -24.74
C TYR A 46 -11.01 6.71 -25.73
N GLY A 47 -11.38 7.90 -26.21
CA GLY A 47 -11.93 8.05 -27.56
C GLY A 47 -11.03 7.32 -28.57
N PRO A 48 -11.29 7.36 -29.86
CA PRO A 48 -11.08 6.28 -30.83
C PRO A 48 -9.76 5.52 -30.71
N LEU A 49 -9.87 4.22 -30.76
CA LEU A 49 -8.94 3.09 -30.80
C LEU A 49 -7.42 3.33 -31.08
N LYS A 50 -7.03 4.41 -31.75
CA LYS A 50 -5.63 4.59 -32.21
C LYS A 50 -4.62 4.94 -31.11
N SER A 51 -5.02 5.64 -30.04
CA SER A 51 -4.12 5.95 -28.91
C SER A 51 -4.12 4.88 -27.80
N PHE A 52 -5.14 4.03 -27.82
CA PHE A 52 -5.32 2.93 -26.88
C PHE A 52 -4.37 1.76 -27.14
N PHE A 53 -4.17 1.39 -28.39
CA PHE A 53 -3.42 0.18 -28.77
C PHE A 53 -1.97 0.10 -28.24
N PRO A 54 -1.13 1.13 -28.30
CA PRO A 54 0.25 0.99 -27.85
C PRO A 54 0.37 0.78 -26.32
N LYS A 55 -0.45 1.49 -25.54
CA LYS A 55 -0.47 1.36 -24.07
C LYS A 55 -1.03 0.01 -23.64
N TRP A 56 -2.11 -0.41 -24.27
CA TRP A 56 -2.72 -1.73 -24.05
C TRP A 56 -1.75 -2.87 -24.40
N ARG A 57 -1.06 -2.81 -25.54
CA ARG A 57 -0.05 -3.82 -25.89
C ARG A 57 1.09 -3.89 -24.89
N ARG A 58 1.55 -2.73 -24.38
CA ARG A 58 2.60 -2.67 -23.35
C ARG A 58 2.11 -3.30 -22.05
N PHE A 59 0.89 -2.95 -21.63
CA PHE A 59 0.27 -3.52 -20.43
C PHE A 59 0.12 -5.05 -20.58
N ILE A 60 -0.49 -5.55 -21.65
CA ILE A 60 -0.66 -6.99 -21.88
C ILE A 60 0.68 -7.73 -21.94
N LYS A 61 1.68 -7.15 -22.60
CA LYS A 61 3.01 -7.77 -22.62
C LYS A 61 3.57 -7.93 -21.22
N ARG A 62 3.57 -6.86 -20.42
CA ARG A 62 4.05 -6.90 -19.03
C ARG A 62 3.22 -7.85 -18.18
N TRP A 63 1.90 -7.84 -18.35
CA TRP A 63 0.97 -8.72 -17.65
C TRP A 63 1.28 -10.20 -17.88
N ASN A 64 1.49 -10.60 -19.14
CA ASN A 64 1.83 -11.97 -19.50
C ASN A 64 3.25 -12.40 -19.04
N GLU A 65 4.13 -11.44 -18.78
CA GLU A 65 5.47 -11.69 -18.24
C GLU A 65 5.48 -11.77 -16.69
N THR A 66 4.35 -11.50 -16.03
CA THR A 66 4.22 -11.44 -14.57
C THR A 66 2.94 -12.12 -14.10
N GLU A 67 2.04 -11.37 -13.51
CA GLU A 67 0.84 -11.83 -12.80
C GLU A 67 -0.16 -12.61 -13.68
N GLY A 68 -0.29 -12.26 -14.95
CA GLY A 68 -1.16 -12.95 -15.90
C GLY A 68 -0.62 -14.31 -16.38
N ASN A 69 0.60 -14.68 -15.98
CA ASN A 69 1.21 -15.97 -16.27
C ASN A 69 1.83 -16.60 -15.02
N LEU A 70 1.24 -16.35 -13.86
CA LEU A 70 1.79 -16.83 -12.57
C LEU A 70 1.92 -18.36 -12.56
N GLU A 71 0.91 -19.08 -13.06
CA GLU A 71 0.93 -20.54 -13.19
C GLU A 71 2.13 -21.02 -14.01
N GLY A 72 2.30 -20.49 -15.23
CA GLY A 72 3.42 -20.87 -16.10
C GLY A 72 4.80 -20.51 -15.53
N ILE A 73 4.90 -19.42 -14.75
CA ILE A 73 6.14 -19.07 -14.05
C ILE A 73 6.44 -20.08 -12.94
N LEU A 74 5.44 -20.47 -12.16
CA LEU A 74 5.58 -21.46 -11.08
C LEU A 74 5.88 -22.85 -11.66
N GLU A 75 5.21 -23.25 -12.75
CA GLU A 75 5.52 -24.49 -13.48
C GLU A 75 6.97 -24.52 -13.96
N SER A 76 7.52 -23.38 -14.40
CA SER A 76 8.92 -23.31 -14.88
C SER A 76 9.97 -23.58 -13.79
N ILE A 77 9.58 -23.50 -12.52
CA ILE A 77 10.42 -23.85 -11.37
C ILE A 77 10.02 -25.19 -10.73
N GLY A 78 9.10 -25.92 -11.36
CA GLY A 78 8.69 -27.26 -10.94
C GLY A 78 7.46 -27.32 -10.02
N TYR A 79 6.76 -26.19 -9.78
CA TYR A 79 5.53 -26.20 -8.98
C TYR A 79 4.29 -26.41 -9.85
N THR A 80 3.50 -27.41 -9.48
CA THR A 80 2.24 -27.78 -10.17
C THR A 80 1.04 -27.89 -9.20
N GLY A 81 1.21 -27.41 -7.97
CA GLY A 81 0.20 -27.44 -6.91
C GLY A 81 -0.85 -26.32 -7.03
N GLU A 82 -1.65 -26.19 -6.01
CA GLU A 82 -2.72 -25.19 -5.93
C GLU A 82 -2.16 -23.78 -5.68
N ILE A 83 -2.75 -22.78 -6.38
CA ILE A 83 -2.46 -21.36 -6.16
C ILE A 83 -3.69 -20.71 -5.55
N LEU A 84 -3.54 -20.15 -4.35
CA LEU A 84 -4.58 -19.42 -3.65
C LEU A 84 -4.35 -17.90 -3.78
N TYR A 85 -5.39 -17.19 -4.17
CA TYR A 85 -5.34 -15.74 -4.34
C TYR A 85 -6.00 -15.03 -3.14
N THR A 86 -5.28 -14.09 -2.54
CA THR A 86 -5.80 -13.25 -1.46
C THR A 86 -6.04 -11.84 -2.00
N LEU A 87 -7.11 -11.17 -1.57
CA LEU A 87 -7.27 -9.76 -1.90
C LEU A 87 -6.11 -8.94 -1.30
N HIS A 88 -5.58 -7.99 -2.03
CA HIS A 88 -4.41 -7.19 -1.67
C HIS A 88 -4.51 -6.60 -0.25
N HIS A 89 -5.60 -5.88 0.05
CA HIS A 89 -5.80 -5.33 1.39
C HIS A 89 -6.04 -6.38 2.47
N HIS A 90 -6.55 -7.56 2.14
CA HIS A 90 -6.65 -8.68 3.08
C HIS A 90 -5.26 -9.23 3.42
N SER A 91 -4.33 -9.27 2.47
CA SER A 91 -2.94 -9.64 2.74
C SER A 91 -2.28 -8.69 3.75
N HIS A 92 -2.45 -7.37 3.56
CA HIS A 92 -1.96 -6.38 4.51
C HIS A 92 -2.59 -6.52 5.90
N LEU A 93 -3.91 -6.71 5.96
CA LEU A 93 -4.61 -6.89 7.23
C LEU A 93 -4.23 -8.19 7.93
N ALA A 94 -4.07 -9.28 7.17
CA ALA A 94 -3.67 -10.57 7.73
C ALA A 94 -2.28 -10.49 8.36
N LEU A 95 -1.30 -9.89 7.66
CA LEU A 95 -0.01 -9.66 8.27
C LEU A 95 -0.14 -8.83 9.55
N SER A 96 -0.86 -7.71 9.48
CA SER A 96 -0.95 -6.80 10.61
C SER A 96 -1.70 -7.39 11.81
N TYR A 97 -2.80 -8.10 11.57
CA TYR A 97 -3.63 -8.65 12.63
C TYR A 97 -3.05 -9.94 13.23
N TYR A 98 -2.65 -10.92 12.39
CA TYR A 98 -2.19 -12.21 12.91
C TYR A 98 -0.82 -12.14 13.58
N THR A 99 -0.01 -11.13 13.25
CA THR A 99 1.25 -10.88 13.97
C THR A 99 1.08 -9.99 15.22
N SER A 100 -0.09 -9.38 15.41
CA SER A 100 -0.35 -8.52 16.56
C SER A 100 -0.63 -9.30 17.84
N PRO A 101 -0.44 -8.70 19.03
CA PRO A 101 -0.79 -9.32 20.30
C PRO A 101 -2.30 -9.26 20.60
N PHE A 102 -3.14 -8.68 19.72
CA PHE A 102 -4.54 -8.36 20.01
C PHE A 102 -5.48 -9.48 19.62
N ASP A 103 -6.39 -9.89 20.52
CA ASP A 103 -7.48 -10.81 20.18
C ASP A 103 -8.57 -10.12 19.34
N LYS A 104 -8.75 -8.78 19.53
CA LYS A 104 -9.65 -7.95 18.73
C LYS A 104 -8.97 -6.63 18.39
N ALA A 105 -9.13 -6.17 17.14
CA ALA A 105 -8.58 -4.90 16.69
C ALA A 105 -9.38 -4.31 15.52
N ILE A 106 -9.38 -3.00 15.39
CA ILE A 106 -9.65 -2.36 14.12
C ILE A 106 -8.47 -2.64 13.20
N GLY A 107 -8.69 -3.29 12.08
CA GLY A 107 -7.72 -3.43 11.00
C GLY A 107 -7.91 -2.32 9.98
N LEU A 108 -6.85 -1.56 9.70
CA LEU A 108 -6.86 -0.51 8.69
C LEU A 108 -5.69 -0.70 7.73
N SER A 109 -6.00 -1.00 6.48
CA SER A 109 -5.04 -1.04 5.38
C SER A 109 -5.20 0.23 4.53
N VAL A 110 -4.13 1.03 4.42
CA VAL A 110 -4.08 2.26 3.62
C VAL A 110 -2.92 2.16 2.64
N ASP A 111 -3.25 2.21 1.34
CA ASP A 111 -2.25 2.02 0.30
C ASP A 111 -2.45 2.97 -0.89
N GLY A 112 -1.58 2.85 -1.89
CA GLY A 112 -1.76 3.48 -3.19
C GLY A 112 -3.01 2.94 -3.87
N VAL A 113 -3.01 1.66 -4.21
CA VAL A 113 -4.15 0.92 -4.74
C VAL A 113 -3.87 -0.59 -4.75
N GLY A 114 -4.82 -1.39 -4.25
CA GLY A 114 -4.91 -2.83 -4.49
C GLY A 114 -5.63 -3.16 -5.80
N GLU A 115 -6.51 -4.14 -5.80
CA GLU A 115 -7.33 -4.43 -6.99
C GLU A 115 -8.21 -3.22 -7.36
N SER A 116 -9.07 -2.81 -6.45
CA SER A 116 -9.96 -1.65 -6.62
C SER A 116 -9.99 -0.73 -5.40
N HIS A 117 -9.60 -1.24 -4.25
CA HIS A 117 -9.59 -0.48 -3.00
C HIS A 117 -8.26 0.27 -2.83
N THR A 118 -8.33 1.39 -2.14
CA THR A 118 -7.18 2.20 -1.70
C THR A 118 -7.10 2.27 -0.17
N ILE A 119 -8.24 2.03 0.47
CA ILE A 119 -8.36 1.84 1.92
C ILE A 119 -9.34 0.70 2.17
N TYR A 120 -9.00 -0.14 3.12
CA TYR A 120 -9.87 -1.19 3.65
C TYR A 120 -9.81 -1.19 5.17
N ALA A 121 -10.94 -0.93 5.81
CA ALA A 121 -11.09 -1.01 7.25
C ALA A 121 -12.03 -2.14 7.64
N ALA A 122 -11.63 -2.94 8.59
CA ALA A 122 -12.39 -4.08 9.10
C ALA A 122 -12.29 -4.20 10.61
N MET A 123 -13.30 -4.81 11.20
CA MET A 123 -13.19 -5.45 12.51
C MET A 123 -12.43 -6.77 12.33
N CYS A 124 -11.37 -6.97 13.10
CA CYS A 124 -10.59 -8.19 13.10
C CYS A 124 -10.75 -8.89 14.45
N ASP A 125 -11.23 -10.12 14.43
CA ASP A 125 -11.38 -10.97 15.61
C ASP A 125 -11.18 -12.46 15.27
N GLU A 126 -11.51 -13.35 16.16
CA GLU A 126 -11.38 -14.80 15.99
C GLU A 126 -12.22 -15.36 14.81
N ASN A 127 -13.29 -14.66 14.42
CA ASN A 127 -14.18 -15.05 13.32
C ASN A 127 -13.72 -14.46 11.96
N GLY A 128 -12.68 -13.64 11.96
CA GLY A 128 -12.09 -13.10 10.73
C GLY A 128 -12.16 -11.59 10.56
N PHE A 129 -12.25 -11.15 9.30
CA PHE A 129 -12.27 -9.75 8.91
C PHE A 129 -13.67 -9.31 8.50
N HIS A 130 -14.32 -8.51 9.34
CA HIS A 130 -15.65 -7.97 9.07
C HIS A 130 -15.53 -6.54 8.54
N LYS A 131 -15.80 -6.39 7.25
CA LYS A 131 -15.66 -5.09 6.57
C LYS A 131 -16.51 -4.00 7.21
N ILE A 132 -15.89 -2.86 7.51
CA ILE A 132 -16.56 -1.67 8.06
C ILE A 132 -16.62 -0.57 7.00
N GLN A 133 -15.49 -0.20 6.40
CA GLN A 133 -15.38 0.92 5.49
C GLN A 133 -14.36 0.63 4.40
N THR A 134 -14.62 1.11 3.20
CA THR A 134 -13.67 1.06 2.07
C THR A 134 -13.57 2.42 1.40
N LEU A 135 -12.45 2.64 0.72
CA LEU A 135 -12.26 3.72 -0.23
C LEU A 135 -11.75 3.11 -1.54
N HIS A 136 -12.29 3.59 -2.65
CA HIS A 136 -12.02 2.99 -3.96
C HIS A 136 -11.17 3.90 -4.84
N PHE A 137 -10.39 3.27 -5.69
CA PHE A 137 -9.70 3.95 -6.78
C PHE A 137 -10.71 4.72 -7.67
N PRO A 138 -10.47 5.98 -8.05
CA PRO A 138 -9.19 6.70 -7.96
C PRO A 138 -9.02 7.56 -6.70
N HIS A 139 -9.86 7.43 -5.70
CA HIS A 139 -9.77 8.17 -4.45
C HIS A 139 -8.76 7.48 -3.54
N SER A 140 -7.53 8.03 -3.44
CA SER A 140 -6.43 7.43 -2.70
C SER A 140 -5.58 8.48 -2.00
N LEU A 141 -5.38 8.32 -0.70
CA LEU A 141 -4.46 9.15 0.08
C LEU A 141 -3.00 8.88 -0.33
N GLY A 142 -2.67 7.60 -0.55
CA GLY A 142 -1.34 7.17 -0.97
C GLY A 142 -0.95 7.75 -2.33
N LEU A 143 -1.84 7.67 -3.34
CA LEU A 143 -1.55 8.22 -4.67
C LEU A 143 -1.46 9.74 -4.69
N VAL A 144 -2.24 10.46 -3.86
CA VAL A 144 -2.06 11.91 -3.69
C VAL A 144 -0.69 12.19 -3.08
N TYR A 145 -0.31 11.48 -2.03
CA TYR A 145 1.02 11.64 -1.41
C TYR A 145 2.14 11.36 -2.42
N SER A 146 2.04 10.30 -3.21
CA SER A 146 2.99 9.98 -4.28
C SER A 146 3.02 11.03 -5.40
N ALA A 147 1.89 11.65 -5.75
CA ALA A 147 1.86 12.74 -6.73
C ALA A 147 2.63 13.97 -6.24
N PHE A 148 2.50 14.33 -4.97
CA PHE A 148 3.30 15.39 -4.37
C PHE A 148 4.77 14.99 -4.17
N THR A 149 5.04 13.71 -3.94
CA THR A 149 6.41 13.17 -3.93
C THR A 149 7.08 13.41 -5.27
N ALA A 150 6.39 13.10 -6.38
CA ALA A 150 6.88 13.40 -7.73
C ALA A 150 7.04 14.93 -7.96
N TYR A 151 6.08 15.73 -7.49
CA TYR A 151 6.12 17.19 -7.61
C TYR A 151 7.35 17.81 -6.92
N LEU A 152 7.73 17.26 -5.78
CA LEU A 152 8.91 17.65 -5.02
C LEU A 152 10.22 17.05 -5.57
N GLY A 153 10.18 16.37 -6.74
CA GLY A 153 11.36 15.84 -7.42
C GLY A 153 11.91 14.55 -6.82
N PHE A 154 11.10 13.85 -6.04
CA PHE A 154 11.45 12.52 -5.53
C PHE A 154 10.75 11.42 -6.34
N LYS A 155 11.31 10.22 -6.34
CA LYS A 155 10.74 9.10 -7.08
C LYS A 155 9.50 8.55 -6.34
N PRO A 156 8.31 8.52 -6.98
CA PRO A 156 7.12 7.89 -6.39
C PRO A 156 7.35 6.40 -6.05
N ASN A 157 6.70 5.94 -5.00
CA ASN A 157 6.82 4.60 -4.41
C ASN A 157 8.19 4.26 -3.78
N GLU A 158 9.09 5.25 -3.75
CA GLU A 158 10.43 5.11 -3.14
C GLU A 158 10.87 6.36 -2.37
N GLY A 159 10.17 7.47 -2.53
CA GLY A 159 10.60 8.77 -2.02
C GLY A 159 9.65 9.44 -1.02
N GLU A 160 8.54 8.80 -0.72
CA GLU A 160 7.52 9.33 0.20
C GLU A 160 8.10 9.61 1.59
N TYR A 161 9.00 8.76 2.07
CA TYR A 161 9.70 8.97 3.35
C TYR A 161 10.56 10.23 3.37
N LYS A 162 11.09 10.66 2.20
CA LYS A 162 11.87 11.91 2.07
C LYS A 162 10.96 13.13 2.23
N VAL A 163 9.74 13.06 1.68
CA VAL A 163 8.73 14.11 1.85
C VAL A 163 8.26 14.18 3.30
N MET A 164 8.01 13.02 3.94
CA MET A 164 7.72 12.93 5.37
C MET A 164 8.85 13.55 6.22
N GLY A 165 10.12 13.22 5.90
CA GLY A 165 11.30 13.78 6.58
C GLY A 165 11.54 15.26 6.28
N LEU A 166 11.04 15.79 5.15
CA LEU A 166 11.14 17.19 4.77
C LEU A 166 10.09 18.07 5.49
N ALA A 167 8.92 17.51 5.78
CA ALA A 167 7.78 18.23 6.36
C ALA A 167 8.10 19.01 7.65
N PRO A 168 8.90 18.51 8.61
CA PRO A 168 9.24 19.26 9.83
C PRO A 168 10.00 20.58 9.62
N TYR A 169 10.56 20.79 8.43
CA TYR A 169 11.31 21.99 8.09
C TYR A 169 10.48 23.08 7.41
N GLY A 170 9.17 22.86 7.25
CA GLY A 170 8.24 23.77 6.59
C GLY A 170 7.08 24.21 7.45
N GLU A 171 6.35 25.24 6.96
CA GLU A 171 5.17 25.81 7.57
C GLU A 171 3.90 25.18 7.01
N SER A 172 3.22 24.35 7.80
CA SER A 172 2.09 23.54 7.36
C SER A 172 0.82 24.31 6.95
N GLN A 173 0.74 25.60 7.29
CA GLN A 173 -0.39 26.47 6.95
C GLN A 173 -0.25 27.10 5.56
N THR A 174 0.98 27.22 5.01
CA THR A 174 1.27 27.98 3.80
C THR A 174 0.46 27.51 2.60
N TYR A 175 0.37 26.20 2.40
CA TYR A 175 -0.39 25.59 1.28
C TYR A 175 -1.65 24.84 1.74
N HIS A 176 -2.11 25.05 2.97
CA HIS A 176 -3.25 24.31 3.52
C HIS A 176 -4.50 24.40 2.64
N SER A 177 -4.84 25.61 2.18
CA SER A 177 -6.04 25.88 1.40
C SER A 177 -6.09 25.17 0.01
N ILE A 178 -4.95 24.71 -0.53
CA ILE A 178 -4.98 23.96 -1.78
C ILE A 178 -5.60 22.58 -1.58
N PHE A 179 -5.43 21.98 -0.40
CA PHE A 179 -5.95 20.65 -0.11
C PHE A 179 -7.48 20.64 0.01
N ASP A 180 -8.12 21.75 0.39
CA ASP A 180 -9.60 21.89 0.33
C ASP A 180 -10.13 21.80 -1.10
N LYS A 181 -9.31 22.15 -2.11
CA LYS A 181 -9.64 22.00 -3.53
C LYS A 181 -9.30 20.62 -4.08
N ILE A 182 -8.35 19.92 -3.46
CA ILE A 182 -7.86 18.60 -3.87
C ILE A 182 -8.76 17.49 -3.34
N ALA A 183 -9.23 17.60 -2.10
CA ALA A 183 -10.03 16.57 -1.46
C ALA A 183 -11.15 17.18 -0.64
N HIS A 184 -12.28 16.48 -0.57
CA HIS A 184 -13.37 16.79 0.34
C HIS A 184 -13.95 15.51 0.95
N ILE A 185 -14.53 15.66 2.12
CA ILE A 185 -15.25 14.59 2.81
C ILE A 185 -16.63 14.48 2.15
N GLY A 186 -17.00 13.27 1.77
CA GLY A 186 -18.31 12.93 1.21
C GLY A 186 -19.16 12.12 2.18
N ASP A 187 -20.42 11.99 1.88
CA ASP A 187 -21.39 11.23 2.68
C ASP A 187 -21.63 9.81 2.13
N ASP A 188 -21.04 9.50 0.97
CA ASP A 188 -21.20 8.23 0.26
C ASP A 188 -20.28 7.11 0.80
N ILE A 189 -20.26 5.98 0.06
CA ILE A 189 -19.33 4.85 0.29
C ILE A 189 -17.88 5.34 0.28
N ASP A 190 -17.51 6.19 -0.68
CA ASP A 190 -16.20 6.84 -0.72
C ASP A 190 -16.24 8.13 0.10
N ILE A 191 -15.94 8.00 1.39
CA ILE A 191 -15.99 9.09 2.38
C ILE A 191 -14.97 10.20 2.13
N ILE A 192 -13.97 9.97 1.29
CA ILE A 192 -13.00 10.98 0.85
C ILE A 192 -13.00 11.00 -0.67
N LYS A 193 -13.32 12.14 -1.24
CA LYS A 193 -13.35 12.33 -2.70
C LYS A 193 -12.19 13.20 -3.14
N ILE A 194 -11.28 12.58 -3.90
CA ILE A 194 -10.15 13.28 -4.51
C ILE A 194 -10.59 13.87 -5.84
N ASN A 195 -10.32 15.15 -6.04
CA ASN A 195 -10.64 15.88 -7.25
C ASN A 195 -9.66 15.50 -8.38
N GLN A 196 -10.09 14.60 -9.24
CA GLN A 196 -9.27 13.99 -10.29
C GLN A 196 -8.82 14.98 -11.38
N LYS A 197 -9.32 16.22 -11.40
CA LYS A 197 -8.91 17.21 -12.40
C LYS A 197 -7.44 17.63 -12.28
N TYR A 198 -6.80 17.40 -11.14
CA TYR A 198 -5.42 17.77 -10.84
C TYR A 198 -4.42 16.64 -11.11
N PHE A 199 -4.90 15.40 -11.19
CA PHE A 199 -4.08 14.19 -11.20
C PHE A 199 -4.19 13.43 -12.52
N THR A 200 -3.14 12.70 -12.86
CA THR A 200 -3.05 11.87 -14.07
C THR A 200 -2.81 10.39 -13.76
N TYR A 201 -2.54 10.02 -12.51
CA TYR A 201 -2.27 8.64 -12.12
C TYR A 201 -3.40 7.65 -12.49
N LYS A 202 -4.64 8.13 -12.64
CA LYS A 202 -5.75 7.31 -13.17
C LYS A 202 -5.50 6.83 -14.61
N THR A 203 -4.69 7.53 -15.38
CA THR A 203 -4.60 7.38 -16.84
C THR A 203 -3.19 7.42 -17.39
N SER A 204 -2.21 7.66 -16.55
CA SER A 204 -0.78 7.64 -16.89
C SER A 204 -0.04 6.72 -15.92
N GLU A 205 0.91 5.95 -16.44
CA GLU A 205 1.81 5.12 -15.63
C GLU A 205 3.05 5.90 -15.17
N THR A 206 3.35 7.03 -15.84
CA THR A 206 4.57 7.82 -15.62
C THR A 206 4.31 9.15 -14.95
N ASP A 207 3.15 9.76 -15.25
CA ASP A 207 2.84 11.10 -14.79
C ASP A 207 1.78 11.03 -13.68
N MET A 208 2.03 11.67 -12.57
CA MET A 208 1.15 11.66 -11.42
C MET A 208 0.21 12.86 -11.36
N PHE A 209 0.57 13.98 -12.00
CA PHE A 209 -0.17 15.24 -11.97
C PHE A 209 -0.11 15.97 -13.34
N ASN A 210 -0.89 17.04 -13.46
CA ASN A 210 -0.98 17.83 -14.69
C ASN A 210 -0.81 19.33 -14.41
N GLN A 211 -0.87 20.16 -15.49
CA GLN A 211 -0.68 21.60 -15.41
C GLN A 211 -1.64 22.28 -14.39
N LYS A 212 -2.86 21.77 -14.22
CA LYS A 212 -3.82 22.36 -13.26
C LYS A 212 -3.36 22.25 -11.80
N LEU A 213 -2.57 21.21 -11.46
CA LEU A 213 -1.96 21.13 -10.14
C LEU A 213 -0.84 22.15 -10.00
N ILE A 214 -0.01 22.35 -11.05
CA ILE A 214 1.05 23.36 -11.06
C ILE A 214 0.47 24.76 -10.87
N ASP A 215 -0.59 25.08 -11.63
CA ASP A 215 -1.28 26.36 -11.52
C ASP A 215 -1.92 26.56 -10.12
N LEU A 216 -2.39 25.48 -9.50
CA LEU A 216 -2.98 25.53 -8.15
C LEU A 216 -1.92 25.79 -7.08
N ILE A 217 -0.75 25.17 -7.18
CA ILE A 217 0.37 25.30 -6.22
C ILE A 217 1.07 26.66 -6.40
N GLY A 218 1.22 27.13 -7.65
CA GLY A 218 1.74 28.46 -7.96
C GLY A 218 3.26 28.53 -8.18
N PHE A 219 3.96 27.40 -8.19
CA PHE A 219 5.37 27.31 -8.60
C PHE A 219 5.63 25.98 -9.37
N PRO A 220 6.70 25.87 -10.19
CA PRO A 220 6.95 24.68 -10.98
C PRO A 220 7.38 23.48 -10.10
N PRO A 221 7.18 22.23 -10.60
CA PRO A 221 7.71 21.04 -9.94
C PRO A 221 9.25 21.12 -9.86
N ARG A 222 9.81 20.66 -8.74
CA ARG A 222 11.25 20.56 -8.55
C ARG A 222 11.83 19.38 -9.34
N PHE A 223 12.95 19.56 -10.02
CA PHE A 223 13.73 18.46 -10.59
C PHE A 223 14.67 17.86 -9.56
N LYS A 224 15.05 16.58 -9.77
CA LYS A 224 15.80 15.77 -8.79
C LYS A 224 17.07 16.48 -8.25
N ASP A 225 17.80 17.18 -9.10
CA ASP A 225 19.11 17.77 -8.77
C ASP A 225 19.03 19.25 -8.39
N GLU A 226 17.83 19.82 -8.37
CA GLU A 226 17.63 21.21 -7.94
C GLU A 226 17.67 21.33 -6.42
N PRO A 227 18.08 22.48 -5.86
CA PRO A 227 18.08 22.71 -4.43
C PRO A 227 16.66 22.66 -3.84
N ILE A 228 16.57 22.22 -2.59
CA ILE A 228 15.32 22.24 -1.83
C ILE A 228 15.21 23.60 -1.15
N GLU A 229 14.25 24.40 -1.59
CA GLU A 229 13.96 25.72 -1.06
C GLU A 229 12.81 25.70 -0.03
N GLN A 230 12.55 26.84 0.65
CA GLN A 230 11.57 26.92 1.71
C GLN A 230 10.15 26.54 1.25
N HIS A 231 9.71 27.00 0.07
CA HIS A 231 8.39 26.66 -0.45
C HIS A 231 8.20 25.16 -0.70
N HIS A 232 9.27 24.40 -1.01
CA HIS A 232 9.20 22.93 -1.10
C HIS A 232 8.97 22.29 0.26
N LYS A 233 9.60 22.82 1.32
CA LYS A 233 9.43 22.35 2.70
C LYS A 233 8.01 22.66 3.19
N ASP A 234 7.51 23.86 2.90
CA ASP A 234 6.16 24.29 3.28
C ASP A 234 5.08 23.46 2.59
N LEU A 235 5.30 23.10 1.32
CA LEU A 235 4.40 22.20 0.58
C LEU A 235 4.42 20.78 1.19
N ALA A 236 5.59 20.27 1.54
CA ALA A 236 5.72 18.97 2.22
C ALA A 236 5.05 18.97 3.59
N ALA A 237 5.20 20.04 4.36
CA ALA A 237 4.56 20.19 5.66
C ALA A 237 3.03 20.26 5.55
N SER A 238 2.51 20.98 4.55
CA SER A 238 1.07 21.09 4.29
C SER A 238 0.47 19.76 3.84
N LEU A 239 1.17 19.02 2.97
CA LEU A 239 0.78 17.67 2.55
C LEU A 239 0.73 16.70 3.74
N GLN A 240 1.78 16.68 4.58
CA GLN A 240 1.86 15.80 5.74
C GLN A 240 0.69 16.07 6.70
N ARG A 241 0.41 17.35 7.00
CA ARG A 241 -0.71 17.73 7.83
C ARG A 241 -2.05 17.30 7.25
N TRP A 242 -2.26 17.49 5.94
CA TRP A 242 -3.47 17.03 5.25
C TRP A 242 -3.64 15.52 5.35
N TYR A 243 -2.58 14.76 5.06
CA TYR A 243 -2.58 13.30 5.15
C TYR A 243 -2.94 12.82 6.56
N GLU A 244 -2.30 13.40 7.58
CA GLU A 244 -2.58 13.10 8.99
C GLU A 244 -4.06 13.35 9.33
N SER A 245 -4.60 14.49 8.92
CA SER A 245 -6.00 14.85 9.16
C SER A 245 -6.96 13.85 8.53
N MET A 246 -6.70 13.40 7.29
CA MET A 246 -7.52 12.41 6.60
C MET A 246 -7.42 11.03 7.27
N LEU A 247 -6.22 10.61 7.65
CA LEU A 247 -6.00 9.33 8.34
C LEU A 247 -6.78 9.29 9.68
N TYR A 248 -6.65 10.33 10.50
CA TYR A 248 -7.34 10.37 11.79
C TYR A 248 -8.86 10.50 11.63
N PHE A 249 -9.33 11.20 10.62
CA PHE A 249 -10.75 11.23 10.28
C PHE A 249 -11.28 9.82 9.99
N ILE A 250 -10.57 9.01 9.19
CA ILE A 250 -10.95 7.64 8.88
C ILE A 250 -10.95 6.78 10.14
N ILE A 251 -9.89 6.85 10.96
CA ILE A 251 -9.78 6.07 12.19
C ILE A 251 -10.95 6.42 13.13
N ASN A 252 -11.22 7.70 13.37
CA ASN A 252 -12.32 8.13 14.24
C ASN A 252 -13.69 7.70 13.70
N ARG A 253 -13.88 7.74 12.36
CA ARG A 253 -15.13 7.26 11.75
C ARG A 253 -15.33 5.77 11.98
N VAL A 254 -14.28 4.96 11.83
CA VAL A 254 -14.34 3.51 12.07
C VAL A 254 -14.59 3.20 13.54
N ILE A 255 -13.94 3.91 14.48
CA ILE A 255 -14.17 3.79 15.92
C ILE A 255 -15.64 4.08 16.28
N ASN A 256 -16.25 5.09 15.64
CA ASN A 256 -17.67 5.42 15.89
C ASN A 256 -18.64 4.33 15.41
N ILE A 257 -18.22 3.48 14.47
CA ILE A 257 -19.01 2.33 14.01
C ILE A 257 -18.77 1.12 14.90
N TRP A 258 -17.53 0.92 15.31
CA TRP A 258 -17.13 -0.18 16.17
C TRP A 258 -16.07 0.28 17.18
N GLU A 259 -16.50 0.41 18.43
CA GLU A 259 -15.62 0.84 19.53
C GLU A 259 -14.56 -0.23 19.82
N CYS A 260 -13.29 0.15 19.69
CA CYS A 260 -12.15 -0.71 19.98
C CYS A 260 -10.93 0.13 20.35
N ASP A 261 -10.20 -0.33 21.37
CA ASP A 261 -8.98 0.33 21.85
C ASP A 261 -7.74 0.01 20.99
N ASN A 262 -7.82 -1.06 20.18
CA ASN A 262 -6.68 -1.61 19.44
C ASN A 262 -6.81 -1.32 17.94
N LEU A 263 -5.72 -0.87 17.35
CA LEU A 263 -5.59 -0.64 15.90
C LEU A 263 -4.41 -1.42 15.36
N VAL A 264 -4.60 -2.14 14.26
CA VAL A 264 -3.53 -2.70 13.44
C VAL A 264 -3.50 -2.00 12.10
N LEU A 265 -2.30 -1.59 11.64
CA LEU A 265 -2.10 -0.84 10.39
C LEU A 265 -1.31 -1.64 9.38
N GLY A 266 -1.77 -1.66 8.12
CA GLY A 266 -1.10 -2.22 6.96
C GLY A 266 -1.17 -1.30 5.74
N GLY A 267 -0.54 -1.74 4.64
CA GLY A 267 -0.40 -0.96 3.41
C GLY A 267 0.80 -0.02 3.43
N GLY A 268 1.21 0.47 2.25
CA GLY A 268 2.38 1.32 2.09
C GLY A 268 2.35 2.60 2.92
N CYS A 269 1.15 3.15 3.15
CA CYS A 269 0.97 4.35 3.96
C CYS A 269 1.26 4.13 5.46
N ALA A 270 1.28 2.89 5.94
CA ALA A 270 1.65 2.56 7.31
C ALA A 270 3.15 2.80 7.62
N TYR A 271 3.96 3.08 6.61
CA TYR A 271 5.33 3.59 6.82
C TYR A 271 5.40 5.05 7.24
N ASN A 272 4.28 5.79 7.25
CA ASN A 272 4.29 7.18 7.71
C ASN A 272 4.39 7.27 9.23
N GLY A 273 5.62 7.10 9.75
CA GLY A 273 5.91 7.11 11.18
C GLY A 273 5.51 8.40 11.89
N THR A 274 5.52 9.54 11.18
CA THR A 274 5.09 10.83 11.71
C THR A 274 3.59 10.84 12.04
N ALA A 275 2.77 10.32 11.12
CA ALA A 275 1.33 10.16 11.35
C ALA A 275 1.05 9.09 12.42
N ASN A 276 1.72 7.94 12.33
CA ASN A 276 1.52 6.82 13.25
C ASN A 276 1.78 7.21 14.72
N GLY A 277 2.84 7.99 14.97
CA GLY A 277 3.19 8.44 16.32
C GLY A 277 2.16 9.36 16.98
N LYS A 278 1.25 9.94 16.19
CA LYS A 278 0.23 10.89 16.67
C LYS A 278 -1.17 10.26 16.77
N ILE A 279 -1.38 9.01 16.36
CA ILE A 279 -2.71 8.35 16.36
C ILE A 279 -3.35 8.44 17.75
N LYS A 280 -2.60 8.11 18.82
CA LYS A 280 -3.11 8.16 20.19
C LYS A 280 -3.44 9.58 20.69
N ILE A 281 -2.92 10.62 20.03
CA ILE A 281 -3.19 12.02 20.38
C ILE A 281 -4.50 12.50 19.76
N TYR A 282 -4.79 12.07 18.53
CA TYR A 282 -5.92 12.58 17.73
C TYR A 282 -7.08 11.61 17.61
N THR A 283 -6.98 10.42 18.22
CA THR A 283 -8.04 9.39 18.24
C THR A 283 -8.16 8.78 19.62
N SER A 284 -9.21 8.01 19.88
CA SER A 284 -9.40 7.26 21.13
C SER A 284 -8.65 5.92 21.17
N ILE A 285 -7.87 5.58 20.15
CA ILE A 285 -7.05 4.36 20.10
C ILE A 285 -6.01 4.39 21.23
N LYS A 286 -5.93 3.29 21.98
CA LYS A 286 -4.96 3.13 23.09
C LYS A 286 -3.73 2.33 22.64
N ASN A 287 -3.91 1.36 21.76
CA ASN A 287 -2.85 0.46 21.32
C ASN A 287 -2.78 0.42 19.79
N VAL A 288 -1.56 0.55 19.25
CA VAL A 288 -1.30 0.50 17.80
C VAL A 288 -0.28 -0.59 17.54
N TRP A 289 -0.54 -1.43 16.58
CA TRP A 289 0.40 -2.40 16.05
C TRP A 289 0.63 -2.17 14.57
N ILE A 290 1.89 -2.16 14.19
CA ILE A 290 2.33 -2.06 12.80
C ILE A 290 3.38 -3.14 12.60
N PRO A 291 3.21 -4.09 11.67
CA PRO A 291 4.20 -5.14 11.44
C PRO A 291 5.49 -4.55 10.85
N PHE A 292 6.56 -5.32 10.91
CA PHE A 292 7.88 -4.89 10.41
C PHE A 292 7.90 -4.58 8.89
N ALA A 293 7.01 -5.19 8.10
CA ALA A 293 6.88 -4.98 6.66
C ALA A 293 5.41 -4.71 6.27
N PRO A 294 4.84 -3.54 6.64
CA PRO A 294 3.41 -3.28 6.47
C PRO A 294 2.96 -3.11 5.00
N SER A 295 3.89 -2.86 4.07
CA SER A 295 3.63 -2.69 2.62
C SER A 295 3.68 -4.03 1.87
N ASP A 296 3.66 -3.98 0.53
CA ASP A 296 3.63 -5.13 -0.39
C ASP A 296 4.73 -6.16 -0.13
N SER A 297 5.88 -5.74 0.39
CA SER A 297 6.97 -6.65 0.76
C SER A 297 6.57 -7.68 1.83
N GLY A 298 5.64 -7.34 2.71
CA GLY A 298 5.11 -8.26 3.71
C GLY A 298 3.84 -9.01 3.27
N SER A 299 3.26 -8.63 2.12
CA SER A 299 2.00 -9.22 1.66
C SER A 299 2.10 -10.70 1.33
N ALA A 300 3.28 -11.20 0.97
CA ALA A 300 3.51 -12.63 0.78
C ALA A 300 3.24 -13.42 2.07
N ILE A 301 3.76 -12.96 3.20
CA ILE A 301 3.48 -13.53 4.53
C ILE A 301 2.00 -13.35 4.87
N GLY A 302 1.46 -12.17 4.60
CA GLY A 302 0.06 -11.87 4.86
C GLY A 302 -0.92 -12.77 4.09
N ALA A 303 -0.62 -13.08 2.82
CA ALA A 303 -1.43 -14.01 2.03
C ALA A 303 -1.43 -15.42 2.62
N CYS A 304 -0.28 -15.92 3.04
CA CYS A 304 -0.17 -17.21 3.72
C CYS A 304 -0.94 -17.22 5.05
N LEU A 305 -0.79 -16.17 5.88
CA LEU A 305 -1.51 -16.03 7.14
C LEU A 305 -3.03 -15.95 6.93
N TYR A 306 -3.48 -15.25 5.87
CA TYR A 306 -4.89 -15.19 5.55
C TYR A 306 -5.46 -16.57 5.29
N HIS A 307 -4.86 -17.36 4.41
CA HIS A 307 -5.35 -18.70 4.11
C HIS A 307 -5.19 -19.65 5.28
N TYR A 308 -4.08 -19.60 6.00
CA TYR A 308 -3.86 -20.43 7.18
C TYR A 308 -4.96 -20.25 8.25
N HIS A 309 -5.35 -19.02 8.52
CA HIS A 309 -6.34 -18.71 9.55
C HIS A 309 -7.77 -18.67 9.01
N GLN A 310 -8.02 -17.97 7.89
CA GLN A 310 -9.37 -17.73 7.39
C GLN A 310 -9.91 -18.88 6.53
N THR A 311 -9.08 -19.46 5.68
CA THR A 311 -9.52 -20.51 4.76
C THR A 311 -9.50 -21.87 5.45
N PHE A 312 -8.43 -22.15 6.20
CA PHE A 312 -8.28 -23.45 6.88
C PHE A 312 -8.74 -23.46 8.33
N GLY A 313 -9.18 -22.32 8.86
CA GLY A 313 -9.78 -22.23 10.19
C GLY A 313 -8.81 -22.47 11.36
N ASN A 314 -7.50 -22.36 11.14
CA ASN A 314 -6.53 -22.51 12.21
C ASN A 314 -6.62 -21.33 13.19
N PRO A 315 -6.58 -21.57 14.51
CA PRO A 315 -6.68 -20.50 15.49
C PRO A 315 -5.47 -19.55 15.40
N LYS A 316 -5.70 -18.29 15.73
CA LYS A 316 -4.62 -17.30 15.83
C LYS A 316 -3.66 -17.73 16.95
N VAL A 317 -2.38 -17.85 16.58
CA VAL A 317 -1.30 -18.05 17.56
C VAL A 317 -0.96 -16.67 18.12
N LYS A 318 -0.99 -16.52 19.45
CA LYS A 318 -0.58 -15.26 20.08
C LYS A 318 0.86 -14.97 19.67
N GLY A 319 1.04 -13.87 18.96
CA GLY A 319 2.35 -13.43 18.52
C GLY A 319 3.25 -13.24 19.73
N GLY A 320 4.32 -14.00 19.80
CA GLY A 320 5.35 -13.80 20.82
C GLY A 320 6.17 -12.54 20.48
N ASP A 321 6.87 -12.01 21.47
CA ASP A 321 7.78 -10.86 21.34
C ASP A 321 8.95 -11.08 20.37
N ASN A 322 9.03 -12.24 19.71
CA ASN A 322 10.16 -12.70 18.89
C ASN A 322 9.95 -12.56 17.37
N GLN A 323 9.13 -11.63 16.90
CA GLN A 323 9.02 -11.39 15.47
C GLN A 323 10.20 -10.52 14.99
N SER A 324 11.32 -11.16 14.78
CA SER A 324 12.47 -10.50 14.16
C SER A 324 12.17 -10.14 12.70
N PRO A 325 12.44 -8.91 12.25
CA PRO A 325 12.42 -8.56 10.83
C PRO A 325 13.63 -9.13 10.07
N TYR A 326 14.63 -9.62 10.79
CA TYR A 326 15.88 -10.15 10.24
C TYR A 326 15.71 -11.65 10.01
N LEU A 327 15.08 -12.00 8.89
CA LEU A 327 14.79 -13.38 8.50
C LEU A 327 15.74 -13.89 7.40
N GLY A 328 16.67 -13.04 6.92
CA GLY A 328 17.63 -13.40 5.89
C GLY A 328 18.87 -14.11 6.44
N GLU A 329 19.80 -14.36 5.54
CA GLU A 329 21.07 -15.02 5.83
C GLU A 329 21.94 -14.18 6.79
N GLU A 330 22.54 -14.83 7.78
CA GLU A 330 23.49 -14.18 8.68
C GLU A 330 24.91 -14.34 8.13
N TRP A 331 25.60 -13.22 7.99
CA TRP A 331 26.98 -13.18 7.52
C TRP A 331 27.93 -12.83 8.66
N THR A 332 28.96 -13.63 8.84
CA THR A 332 30.04 -13.30 9.79
C THR A 332 30.97 -12.24 9.20
N ASN A 333 31.64 -11.48 10.05
CA ASN A 333 32.64 -10.48 9.60
C ASN A 333 33.72 -11.06 8.64
N PRO A 334 34.25 -12.27 8.83
CA PRO A 334 35.18 -12.89 7.88
C PRO A 334 34.57 -13.20 6.50
N GLU A 335 33.27 -13.49 6.43
CA GLU A 335 32.56 -13.73 5.16
C GLU A 335 32.30 -12.43 4.40
N LEU A 336 31.92 -11.36 5.12
CA LEU A 336 31.76 -10.02 4.53
C LEU A 336 33.06 -9.44 3.96
N LEU A 337 34.21 -9.80 4.50
CA LEU A 337 35.50 -9.36 4.00
C LEU A 337 35.97 -10.10 2.74
N LYS A 338 35.26 -11.15 2.30
CA LYS A 338 35.55 -11.91 1.09
C LYS A 338 34.76 -11.48 -0.13
N ILE A 339 33.73 -10.62 0.07
CA ILE A 339 32.90 -10.00 -0.97
C ILE A 339 33.52 -8.66 -1.41
#